data_6882b6fc2cc4f36f0bcc7595a3045b09
#
_entry.id   6882b6fc2cc4f36f0bcc7595a3045b09
#
_cell.length_a   1.000
_cell.length_b   1.000
_cell.length_c   1.000
_cell.angle_alpha   90.00
_cell.angle_beta   90.00
_cell.angle_gamma   90.00
#
_symmetry.space_group_name_H-M   'P 1'
#
loop_
_entity.id
_entity.type
_entity.pdbx_description
1 polymer ?
#
loop_
_entity_poly.entity_id
_entity_poly.type
_entity_poly.pdbx_seq_one_letter_code
_entity_poly.pdbx_strand_id
1 'polypeptide(L)'
;MAQYEKRFSGSFQRLLVFLDEEIPRGSITVTQEGAADMACGGVRCAVRVYERYSMLGSNRLTLTVTLFGRDGEIDLSAITSGGSQAMFFKINTWGEEAFLNKFVSQLERYQP
;
A
#
# COMPACT_ATOMS: atom_id res chain seq x y z
N MET A 1 -4.02 6.83 -11.51
CA MET A 1 -2.99 6.16 -10.70
C MET A 1 -2.43 7.13 -9.69
N ALA A 2 -2.47 6.80 -8.41
CA ALA A 2 -1.98 7.67 -7.35
C ALA A 2 -0.76 7.04 -6.70
N GLN A 3 0.14 7.87 -6.20
CA GLN A 3 1.43 7.41 -5.69
C GLN A 3 1.85 8.22 -4.47
N TYR A 4 2.48 7.55 -3.51
CA TYR A 4 2.96 8.15 -2.28
C TYR A 4 4.28 7.48 -1.91
N GLU A 5 5.24 8.28 -1.42
CA GLU A 5 6.54 7.78 -0.99
C GLU A 5 6.93 8.42 0.32
N LYS A 6 7.57 7.64 1.19
CA LYS A 6 8.03 8.13 2.47
C LYS A 6 9.22 7.31 2.95
N ARG A 7 10.16 7.95 3.62
CA ARG A 7 11.26 7.27 4.27
C ARG A 7 11.03 7.20 5.77
N PHE A 8 11.29 6.02 6.33
CA PHE A 8 11.22 5.77 7.76
C PHE A 8 12.60 5.37 8.26
N SER A 9 12.86 5.68 9.52
CA SER A 9 14.00 5.13 10.24
C SER A 9 13.49 4.14 11.27
N GLY A 10 14.18 3.02 11.45
CA GLY A 10 13.79 2.04 12.45
C GLY A 10 13.78 0.62 11.92
N SER A 11 12.93 -0.20 12.49
CA SER A 11 12.89 -1.63 12.20
C SER A 11 12.05 -1.94 10.97
N PHE A 12 12.68 -2.54 9.97
CA PHE A 12 12.00 -3.03 8.79
C PHE A 12 10.92 -4.04 9.18
N GLN A 13 11.25 -4.94 10.08
CA GLN A 13 10.32 -5.99 10.50
C GLN A 13 9.07 -5.42 11.17
N ARG A 14 9.24 -4.40 12.02
CA ARG A 14 8.09 -3.78 12.69
C ARG A 14 7.14 -3.11 11.69
N LEU A 15 7.72 -2.41 10.72
CA LEU A 15 6.90 -1.77 9.69
C LEU A 15 6.19 -2.82 8.83
N LEU A 16 6.87 -3.89 8.49
CA LEU A 16 6.27 -4.97 7.71
C LEU A 16 5.11 -5.62 8.46
N VAL A 17 5.28 -5.88 9.75
CA VAL A 17 4.21 -6.43 10.57
C VAL A 17 3.00 -5.49 10.60
N PHE A 18 3.27 -4.20 10.71
CA PHE A 18 2.18 -3.20 10.66
C PHE A 18 1.42 -3.30 9.34
N LEU A 19 2.11 -3.41 8.21
CA LEU A 19 1.44 -3.55 6.92
C LEU A 19 0.61 -4.83 6.86
N ASP A 20 1.14 -5.92 7.38
CA ASP A 20 0.46 -7.21 7.28
C ASP A 20 -0.75 -7.31 8.21
N GLU A 21 -0.71 -6.63 9.36
CA GLU A 21 -1.76 -6.77 10.37
C GLU A 21 -2.74 -5.61 10.39
N GLU A 22 -2.24 -4.38 10.31
CA GLU A 22 -3.10 -3.21 10.54
C GLU A 22 -3.80 -2.73 9.27
N ILE A 23 -3.15 -2.84 8.12
CA ILE A 23 -3.76 -2.33 6.89
C ILE A 23 -5.02 -3.11 6.51
N PRO A 24 -5.01 -4.44 6.47
CA PRO A 24 -6.24 -5.18 6.16
C PRO A 24 -7.32 -4.97 7.23
N ARG A 25 -6.91 -4.80 8.48
CA ARG A 25 -7.85 -4.63 9.60
C ARG A 25 -8.56 -3.29 9.56
N GLY A 26 -7.97 -2.30 8.95
CA GLY A 26 -8.51 -0.94 8.91
C GLY A 26 -9.73 -0.77 8.02
N SER A 27 -10.06 -1.75 7.21
CA SER A 27 -11.22 -1.69 6.32
C SER A 27 -11.69 -3.10 5.99
N ILE A 28 -13.00 -3.30 6.07
CA ILE A 28 -13.57 -4.61 5.76
C ILE A 28 -13.54 -4.90 4.26
N THR A 29 -13.28 -3.89 3.44
CA THR A 29 -13.27 -4.06 2.00
C THR A 29 -11.87 -4.24 1.42
N VAL A 30 -10.83 -4.16 2.26
CA VAL A 30 -9.46 -4.31 1.82
C VAL A 30 -8.97 -5.71 2.15
N THR A 31 -8.41 -6.38 1.15
CA THR A 31 -7.81 -7.70 1.31
C THR A 31 -6.36 -7.67 0.82
N GLN A 32 -5.51 -8.49 1.42
CA GLN A 32 -4.14 -8.64 0.93
C GLN A 32 -4.12 -9.78 -0.09
N GLU A 33 -3.77 -9.45 -1.31
CA GLU A 33 -3.83 -10.39 -2.43
C GLU A 33 -2.47 -10.93 -2.83
N GLY A 34 -1.41 -10.28 -2.45
CA GLY A 34 -0.09 -10.74 -2.83
C GLY A 34 0.97 -10.27 -1.85
N ALA A 35 2.02 -11.05 -1.74
CA ALA A 35 3.14 -10.75 -0.86
C ALA A 35 4.40 -11.37 -1.44
N ALA A 36 5.48 -10.61 -1.41
CA ALA A 36 6.79 -11.11 -1.83
C ALA A 36 7.85 -10.50 -0.92
N ASP A 37 8.79 -11.33 -0.50
CA ASP A 37 9.87 -10.89 0.37
C ASP A 37 11.20 -11.32 -0.25
N MET A 38 12.14 -10.40 -0.30
CA MET A 38 13.45 -10.63 -0.88
C MET A 38 14.51 -10.01 0.02
N ALA A 39 15.68 -10.64 0.08
CA ALA A 39 16.77 -10.12 0.88
C ALA A 39 18.10 -10.50 0.26
N CYS A 40 19.07 -9.60 0.35
CA CYS A 40 20.41 -9.85 -0.16
C CYS A 40 21.37 -8.86 0.48
N GLY A 41 22.45 -9.39 1.11
CA GLY A 41 23.53 -8.55 1.58
C GLY A 41 23.13 -7.44 2.55
N GLY A 42 22.20 -7.70 3.47
CA GLY A 42 21.74 -6.71 4.42
C GLY A 42 20.66 -5.79 3.89
N VAL A 43 20.25 -5.98 2.64
CA VAL A 43 19.15 -5.25 2.04
C VAL A 43 17.91 -6.13 2.03
N ARG A 44 16.77 -5.56 2.42
CA ARG A 44 15.49 -6.27 2.39
C ARG A 44 14.50 -5.50 1.53
N CYS A 45 13.69 -6.27 0.80
CA CYS A 45 12.61 -5.71 0.01
C CYS A 45 11.35 -6.53 0.27
N ALA A 46 10.27 -5.85 0.56
CA ALA A 46 8.98 -6.52 0.74
C ALA A 46 7.95 -5.83 -0.13
N VAL A 47 7.13 -6.62 -0.80
CA VAL A 47 6.03 -6.11 -1.63
C VAL A 47 4.74 -6.69 -1.10
N ARG A 48 3.75 -5.82 -0.91
CA ARG A 48 2.41 -6.23 -0.48
C ARG A 48 1.40 -5.62 -1.43
N VAL A 49 0.51 -6.46 -1.94
CA VAL A 49 -0.54 -6.02 -2.85
C VAL A 49 -1.87 -6.17 -2.14
N TYR A 50 -2.60 -5.07 -2.05
CA TYR A 50 -3.93 -5.04 -1.46
C TYR A 50 -4.95 -4.73 -2.54
N GLU A 51 -6.16 -5.23 -2.36
CA GLU A 51 -7.28 -4.91 -3.24
C GLU A 51 -8.43 -4.34 -2.45
N ARG A 52 -9.14 -3.45 -3.08
CA ARG A 52 -10.35 -2.87 -2.56
C ARG A 52 -11.36 -2.74 -3.70
N TYR A 53 -12.61 -3.08 -3.41
CA TYR A 53 -13.66 -2.91 -4.39
C TYR A 53 -14.12 -1.47 -4.39
N SER A 54 -14.15 -0.85 -5.57
CA SER A 54 -14.61 0.52 -5.71
C SER A 54 -16.12 0.51 -5.92
N MET A 55 -16.85 1.07 -4.96
CA MET A 55 -18.29 1.15 -5.05
C MET A 55 -18.73 2.05 -6.19
N LEU A 56 -18.00 3.12 -6.43
CA LEU A 56 -18.38 4.10 -7.43
C LEU A 56 -18.25 3.59 -8.85
N GLY A 57 -17.19 2.86 -9.12
CA GLY A 57 -16.93 2.37 -10.46
C GLY A 57 -17.23 0.91 -10.67
N SER A 58 -17.66 0.22 -9.61
CA SER A 58 -17.86 -1.23 -9.62
C SER A 58 -16.60 -1.97 -10.07
N ASN A 59 -15.45 -1.43 -9.70
CA ASN A 59 -14.15 -1.94 -10.10
C ASN A 59 -13.32 -2.29 -8.90
N ARG A 60 -12.36 -3.18 -9.11
CA ARG A 60 -11.36 -3.47 -8.10
C ARG A 60 -10.19 -2.53 -8.28
N LEU A 61 -9.72 -1.99 -7.17
CA LEU A 61 -8.53 -1.16 -7.13
C LEU A 61 -7.43 -1.90 -6.42
N THR A 62 -6.19 -1.70 -6.86
CA THR A 62 -5.04 -2.30 -6.20
C THR A 62 -4.20 -1.22 -5.54
N LEU A 63 -3.59 -1.57 -4.43
CA LEU A 63 -2.58 -0.77 -3.76
C LEU A 63 -1.35 -1.65 -3.61
N THR A 64 -0.27 -1.26 -4.25
CA THR A 64 1.00 -1.97 -4.14
C THR A 64 1.93 -1.18 -3.26
N VAL A 65 2.34 -1.79 -2.14
CA VAL A 65 3.26 -1.17 -1.20
C VAL A 65 4.58 -1.90 -1.27
N THR A 66 5.66 -1.16 -1.50
CA THR A 66 7.00 -1.70 -1.53
C THR A 66 7.81 -1.07 -0.42
N LEU A 67 8.46 -1.91 0.38
CA LEU A 67 9.43 -1.49 1.39
C LEU A 67 10.80 -1.91 0.92
N PHE A 68 11.74 -0.97 0.95
CA PHE A 68 13.13 -1.24 0.61
C PHE A 68 13.99 -0.72 1.76
N GLY A 69 14.65 -1.65 2.47
CA GLY A 69 15.31 -1.32 3.71
C GLY A 69 16.77 -1.71 3.76
N ARG A 70 17.58 -0.84 4.37
CA ARG A 70 18.99 -1.06 4.57
C ARG A 70 19.48 -0.19 5.74
N ASP A 71 20.20 -0.80 6.66
CA ASP A 71 20.87 -0.09 7.75
C ASP A 71 19.94 0.80 8.56
N GLY A 72 18.74 0.31 8.86
CA GLY A 72 17.78 1.05 9.67
C GLY A 72 17.03 2.13 8.93
N GLU A 73 17.23 2.27 7.63
CA GLU A 73 16.47 3.19 6.79
C GLU A 73 15.56 2.40 5.88
N ILE A 74 14.32 2.84 5.74
CA ILE A 74 13.32 2.13 4.94
C ILE A 74 12.65 3.12 4.00
N ASP A 75 12.72 2.83 2.71
CA ASP A 75 11.95 3.58 1.72
C ASP A 75 10.65 2.83 1.48
N LEU A 76 9.55 3.55 1.57
CA LEU A 76 8.22 3.02 1.29
C LEU A 76 7.67 3.70 0.05
N SER A 77 7.16 2.89 -0.87
CA SER A 77 6.44 3.37 -2.04
C SER A 77 5.06 2.72 -2.05
N ALA A 78 4.03 3.51 -2.30
CA ALA A 78 2.67 3.03 -2.38
C ALA A 78 2.04 3.56 -3.67
N ILE A 79 1.54 2.65 -4.49
CA ILE A 79 0.99 3.00 -5.80
C ILE A 79 -0.36 2.32 -5.95
N THR A 80 -1.39 3.11 -6.25
CA THR A 80 -2.70 2.57 -6.53
C THR A 80 -2.95 2.53 -8.02
N SER A 81 -3.69 1.53 -8.45
CA SER A 81 -4.06 1.41 -9.85
C SER A 81 -5.34 0.59 -9.94
N GLY A 82 -5.89 0.52 -11.13
CA GLY A 82 -6.95 -0.41 -11.41
C GLY A 82 -8.15 0.23 -12.02
N GLY A 83 -9.16 -0.60 -12.12
CA GLY A 83 -10.42 -0.22 -12.67
C GLY A 83 -10.45 -0.29 -14.17
N SER A 84 -11.65 -0.23 -14.68
CA SER A 84 -11.84 -0.12 -16.11
C SER A 84 -11.59 1.33 -16.51
N GLN A 85 -11.53 1.54 -17.78
CA GLN A 85 -11.13 2.80 -18.37
C GLN A 85 -12.30 3.52 -18.96
N ALA A 86 -12.00 4.56 -19.68
CA ALA A 86 -12.94 5.27 -20.52
C ALA A 86 -13.99 5.99 -19.72
N MET A 87 -15.23 5.51 -19.77
CA MET A 87 -16.35 6.26 -19.23
C MET A 87 -16.25 6.59 -17.76
N PHE A 88 -15.51 5.80 -17.00
CA PHE A 88 -15.41 5.96 -15.55
C PHE A 88 -14.05 6.44 -15.11
N PHE A 89 -13.32 7.09 -15.99
CA PHE A 89 -11.95 7.52 -15.71
C PHE A 89 -11.87 8.37 -14.44
N LYS A 90 -12.71 9.38 -14.30
CA LYS A 90 -12.68 10.24 -13.12
C LYS A 90 -13.03 9.50 -11.84
N ILE A 91 -14.03 8.62 -11.93
CA ILE A 91 -14.47 7.85 -10.79
C ILE A 91 -13.36 6.93 -10.32
N ASN A 92 -12.67 6.29 -11.25
CA ASN A 92 -11.54 5.43 -10.92
C ASN A 92 -10.39 6.23 -10.30
N THR A 93 -10.11 7.41 -10.83
CA THR A 93 -9.08 8.28 -10.28
C THR A 93 -9.42 8.69 -8.84
N TRP A 94 -10.66 9.07 -8.59
CA TRP A 94 -11.11 9.41 -7.24
C TRP A 94 -11.00 8.20 -6.31
N GLY A 95 -11.37 7.03 -6.80
CA GLY A 95 -11.25 5.80 -6.02
C GLY A 95 -9.81 5.47 -5.68
N GLU A 96 -8.91 5.65 -6.62
CA GLU A 96 -7.49 5.43 -6.40
C GLU A 96 -6.94 6.39 -5.34
N GLU A 97 -7.30 7.66 -5.44
CA GLU A 97 -6.85 8.66 -4.47
C GLU A 97 -7.45 8.38 -3.08
N ALA A 98 -8.72 8.00 -3.02
CA ALA A 98 -9.35 7.68 -1.75
C ALA A 98 -8.71 6.47 -1.09
N PHE A 99 -8.37 5.45 -1.87
CA PHE A 99 -7.69 4.27 -1.38
C PHE A 99 -6.33 4.65 -0.81
N LEU A 100 -5.56 5.43 -1.58
CA LEU A 100 -4.24 5.87 -1.13
C LEU A 100 -4.32 6.72 0.12
N ASN A 101 -5.26 7.67 0.17
CA ASN A 101 -5.41 8.55 1.32
C ASN A 101 -5.79 7.77 2.57
N LYS A 102 -6.61 6.75 2.44
CA LYS A 102 -6.95 5.89 3.56
C LYS A 102 -5.71 5.16 4.07
N PHE A 103 -4.91 4.63 3.17
CA PHE A 103 -3.66 3.97 3.52
C PHE A 103 -2.72 4.93 4.24
N VAL A 104 -2.54 6.13 3.71
CA VAL A 104 -1.67 7.13 4.32
C VAL A 104 -2.14 7.49 5.72
N SER A 105 -3.46 7.64 5.91
CA SER A 105 -4.02 7.91 7.22
C SER A 105 -3.71 6.80 8.22
N GLN A 106 -3.79 5.55 7.78
CA GLN A 106 -3.44 4.42 8.64
C GLN A 106 -1.94 4.42 8.94
N LEU A 107 -1.14 4.71 7.92
CA LEU A 107 0.31 4.72 8.06
C LEU A 107 0.78 5.79 9.05
N GLU A 108 0.08 6.91 9.13
CA GLU A 108 0.41 7.97 10.07
C GLU A 108 0.25 7.55 11.52
N ARG A 109 -0.46 6.48 11.79
CA ARG A 109 -0.59 5.91 13.13
C ARG A 109 0.59 5.02 13.51
N TYR A 110 1.42 4.67 12.55
CA TYR A 110 2.57 3.82 12.82
C TYR A 110 3.61 4.61 13.60
N GLN A 111 4.13 4.00 14.67
CA GLN A 111 5.19 4.58 15.48
C GLN A 111 6.38 3.63 15.47
N PRO A 112 7.50 4.08 14.93
CA PRO A 112 8.71 3.25 14.83
C PRO A 112 9.29 2.83 16.18
#